data_cfe4cc23144a544a4ecfb43c0249ce95
#
_entry.id   cfe4cc23144a544a4ecfb43c0249ce95
#
_cell.length_a   1.000
_cell.length_b   1.000
_cell.length_c   1.000
_cell.angle_alpha   90.00
_cell.angle_beta   90.00
_cell.angle_gamma   90.00
#
_symmetry.space_group_name_H-M   'P 1'
#
loop_
_entity.id
_entity.type
_entity.pdbx_description
1 polymer ?
#
loop_
_entity_poly.entity_id
_entity_poly.type
_entity_poly.pdbx_seq_one_letter_code
_entity_poly.pdbx_strand_id
1 'polypeptide(L)'
;MGFTEAVRTVLKQKYATFSGRASRSEYWWFMLFYVLTAFTISFVAGLTGTFSGLQGGISALATVFLVIGGLFIVALILPLISLQVRRFHDRNMSGWWYLALVILSMVPYVGLIASLAVLVTNLLPGTEGPNKFGPDPLRPEARAEVFA
;
A
#
# COMPACT_ATOMS: atom_id res chain seq x y z
N MET A 1 12.06 7.68 7.39
CA MET A 1 10.86 8.26 6.75
C MET A 1 9.72 8.25 7.75
N GLY A 2 9.09 9.40 7.98
CA GLY A 2 7.95 9.54 8.88
C GLY A 2 6.60 9.35 8.15
N PHE A 3 5.48 9.37 8.92
CA PHE A 3 4.13 9.15 8.39
C PHE A 3 3.76 10.11 7.25
N THR A 4 3.86 11.43 7.50
CA THR A 4 3.48 12.45 6.51
C THR A 4 4.34 12.38 5.25
N GLU A 5 5.63 12.13 5.42
CA GLU A 5 6.59 11.97 4.32
C GLU A 5 6.25 10.76 3.46
N ALA A 6 5.95 9.60 4.09
CA ALA A 6 5.57 8.39 3.38
C ALA A 6 4.29 8.57 2.54
N VAL A 7 3.24 9.14 3.14
CA VAL A 7 1.98 9.44 2.44
C VAL A 7 2.21 10.40 1.28
N ARG A 8 2.98 11.49 1.49
CA ARG A 8 3.33 12.45 0.44
C ARG A 8 4.13 11.80 -0.69
N THR A 9 5.12 10.97 -0.35
CA THR A 9 5.94 10.27 -1.34
C THR A 9 5.09 9.36 -2.20
N VAL A 10 4.26 8.53 -1.59
CA VAL A 10 3.44 7.57 -2.33
C VAL A 10 2.35 8.25 -3.17
N LEU A 11 1.65 9.24 -2.61
CA LEU A 11 0.52 9.86 -3.32
C LEU A 11 0.91 10.95 -4.32
N LYS A 12 2.01 11.70 -4.07
CA LYS A 12 2.39 12.84 -4.92
C LYS A 12 3.60 12.59 -5.80
N GLN A 13 4.60 11.87 -5.28
CA GLN A 13 5.86 11.69 -6.00
C GLN A 13 5.92 10.38 -6.77
N LYS A 14 5.31 9.33 -6.24
CA LYS A 14 5.43 7.95 -6.76
C LYS A 14 4.08 7.25 -6.90
N TYR A 15 3.02 7.97 -7.27
CA TYR A 15 1.66 7.46 -7.35
C TYR A 15 1.52 6.19 -8.22
N ALA A 16 2.13 6.20 -9.39
CA ALA A 16 2.13 5.08 -10.33
C ALA A 16 3.56 4.71 -10.75
N THR A 17 4.53 4.83 -9.82
CA THR A 17 5.94 4.55 -10.11
C THR A 17 6.28 3.13 -9.68
N PHE A 18 6.47 2.26 -10.65
CA PHE A 18 6.81 0.85 -10.44
C PHE A 18 8.33 0.59 -10.39
N SER A 19 9.14 1.57 -10.76
CA SER A 19 10.61 1.50 -10.70
C SER A 19 11.14 1.96 -9.33
N GLY A 20 12.38 1.54 -9.02
CA GLY A 20 13.03 1.89 -7.77
C GLY A 20 12.64 0.96 -6.62
N ARG A 21 13.01 1.35 -5.41
CA ARG A 21 12.83 0.58 -4.17
C ARG A 21 12.00 1.37 -3.17
N ALA A 22 11.32 0.66 -2.26
CA ALA A 22 10.58 1.24 -1.14
C ALA A 22 11.04 0.64 0.19
N SER A 23 11.34 1.50 1.17
CA SER A 23 11.71 1.07 2.52
C SER A 23 10.52 0.47 3.29
N ARG A 24 10.81 -0.29 4.36
CA ARG A 24 9.78 -0.78 5.28
C ARG A 24 8.95 0.36 5.89
N SER A 25 9.60 1.44 6.29
CA SER A 25 8.90 2.59 6.89
C SER A 25 7.96 3.27 5.88
N GLU A 26 8.35 3.42 4.60
CA GLU A 26 7.46 3.93 3.55
C GLU A 26 6.21 3.05 3.42
N TYR A 27 6.40 1.73 3.36
CA TYR A 27 5.31 0.78 3.22
C TYR A 27 4.35 0.79 4.43
N TRP A 28 4.87 0.64 5.66
CA TRP A 28 4.02 0.50 6.83
C TRP A 28 3.30 1.80 7.22
N TRP A 29 3.92 2.96 7.03
CA TRP A 29 3.25 4.23 7.24
C TRP A 29 2.13 4.48 6.23
N PHE A 30 2.34 4.11 4.97
CA PHE A 30 1.28 4.22 3.96
C PHE A 30 0.17 3.19 4.19
N MET A 31 0.50 1.98 4.61
CA MET A 31 -0.50 0.97 4.98
C MET A 31 -1.35 1.43 6.17
N LEU A 32 -0.73 2.04 7.18
CA LEU A 32 -1.47 2.64 8.29
C LEU A 32 -2.43 3.74 7.80
N PHE A 33 -1.98 4.62 6.92
CA PHE A 33 -2.83 5.64 6.30
C PHE A 33 -4.03 5.01 5.59
N TYR A 34 -3.80 3.97 4.77
CA TYR A 34 -4.84 3.26 4.05
C TYR A 34 -5.88 2.64 4.98
N VAL A 35 -5.43 1.93 6.02
CA VAL A 35 -6.30 1.28 7.00
C VAL A 35 -7.12 2.30 7.79
N LEU A 36 -6.50 3.37 8.27
CA LEU A 36 -7.20 4.44 8.98
C LEU A 36 -8.25 5.12 8.10
N THR A 37 -7.93 5.37 6.84
CA THR A 37 -8.86 5.96 5.87
C THR A 37 -10.06 5.04 5.62
N ALA A 38 -9.80 3.76 5.32
CA ALA A 38 -10.84 2.77 5.10
C ALA A 38 -11.73 2.59 6.33
N PHE A 39 -11.12 2.53 7.53
CA PHE A 39 -11.84 2.46 8.80
C PHE A 39 -12.73 3.67 9.02
N THR A 40 -12.22 4.89 8.82
CA THR A 40 -12.97 6.14 9.00
C THR A 40 -14.18 6.18 8.06
N ILE A 41 -13.99 5.85 6.77
CA ILE A 41 -15.08 5.81 5.80
C ILE A 41 -16.15 4.80 6.22
N SER A 42 -15.75 3.58 6.58
CA SER A 42 -16.67 2.52 6.99
C SER A 42 -17.39 2.87 8.30
N PHE A 43 -16.68 3.47 9.25
CA PHE A 43 -17.24 3.88 10.55
C PHE A 43 -18.30 4.96 10.39
N VAL A 44 -18.01 6.02 9.61
CA VAL A 44 -18.96 7.10 9.35
C VAL A 44 -20.17 6.59 8.58
N ALA A 45 -19.96 5.75 7.56
CA ALA A 45 -21.06 5.12 6.81
C ALA A 45 -21.91 4.23 7.70
N GLY A 46 -21.29 3.47 8.61
CA GLY A 46 -21.98 2.63 9.59
C GLY A 46 -22.85 3.44 10.56
N LEU A 47 -22.31 4.52 11.13
CA LEU A 47 -23.06 5.40 12.02
C LEU A 47 -24.28 6.01 11.30
N THR A 48 -24.09 6.57 10.11
CA THR A 48 -25.18 7.18 9.33
C THR A 48 -26.20 6.13 8.85
N GLY A 49 -25.76 4.91 8.54
CA GLY A 49 -26.61 3.78 8.19
C GLY A 49 -27.46 3.27 9.36
N THR A 50 -26.87 3.18 10.56
CA THR A 50 -27.58 2.72 11.77
C THR A 50 -28.70 3.69 12.16
N PHE A 51 -28.45 4.99 12.10
CA PHE A 51 -29.50 6.00 12.36
C PHE A 51 -30.64 5.95 11.36
N SER A 52 -30.37 5.55 10.12
CA SER A 52 -31.39 5.44 9.04
C SER A 52 -32.15 4.13 9.12
N GLY A 53 -31.52 3.04 9.56
CA GLY A 53 -32.15 1.74 9.73
C GLY A 53 -33.35 1.78 10.69
N LEU A 54 -33.34 2.71 11.66
CA LEU A 54 -34.47 3.00 12.53
C LEU A 54 -35.66 3.66 11.80
N GLN A 55 -35.44 4.18 10.58
CA GLN A 55 -36.46 4.84 9.74
C GLN A 55 -36.77 4.06 8.43
N GLY A 56 -36.19 2.86 8.25
CA GLY A 56 -36.57 1.95 7.17
C GLY A 56 -35.81 2.11 5.84
N GLY A 57 -34.58 2.71 5.83
CA GLY A 57 -33.77 2.79 4.61
C GLY A 57 -32.34 3.26 4.83
N ILE A 58 -31.48 3.12 3.79
CA ILE A 58 -30.13 3.70 3.78
C ILE A 58 -30.27 5.21 3.57
N SER A 59 -29.69 6.04 4.46
CA SER A 59 -29.76 7.49 4.28
C SER A 59 -28.97 7.94 3.04
N ALA A 60 -29.46 9.00 2.42
CA ALA A 60 -28.75 9.67 1.31
C ALA A 60 -27.31 10.04 1.74
N LEU A 61 -27.13 10.44 2.99
CA LEU A 61 -25.82 10.78 3.55
C LEU A 61 -24.88 9.56 3.61
N ALA A 62 -25.36 8.41 4.10
CA ALA A 62 -24.58 7.16 4.08
C ALA A 62 -24.19 6.76 2.66
N THR A 63 -25.12 6.87 1.72
CA THR A 63 -24.85 6.58 0.30
C THR A 63 -23.76 7.49 -0.27
N VAL A 64 -23.81 8.79 0.00
CA VAL A 64 -22.78 9.74 -0.43
C VAL A 64 -21.40 9.37 0.14
N PHE A 65 -21.32 9.06 1.43
CA PHE A 65 -20.05 8.63 2.05
C PHE A 65 -19.52 7.34 1.45
N LEU A 66 -20.37 6.35 1.19
CA LEU A 66 -19.96 5.09 0.56
C LEU A 66 -19.48 5.29 -0.88
N VAL A 67 -20.17 6.11 -1.67
CA VAL A 67 -19.79 6.38 -3.06
C VAL A 67 -18.46 7.16 -3.12
N ILE A 68 -18.39 8.31 -2.44
CA ILE A 68 -17.17 9.13 -2.46
C ILE A 68 -15.99 8.39 -1.81
N GLY A 69 -16.24 7.77 -0.67
CA GLY A 69 -15.21 6.98 0.03
C GLY A 69 -14.75 5.78 -0.79
N GLY A 70 -15.67 5.08 -1.44
CA GLY A 70 -15.36 3.96 -2.34
C GLY A 70 -14.51 4.40 -3.53
N LEU A 71 -14.84 5.51 -4.18
CA LEU A 71 -14.04 6.10 -5.26
C LEU A 71 -12.64 6.49 -4.78
N PHE A 72 -12.53 7.04 -3.57
CA PHE A 72 -11.24 7.36 -2.98
C PHE A 72 -10.40 6.10 -2.71
N ILE A 73 -10.99 5.04 -2.16
CA ILE A 73 -10.30 3.76 -1.96
C ILE A 73 -9.85 3.15 -3.29
N VAL A 74 -10.67 3.21 -4.33
CA VAL A 74 -10.29 2.76 -5.69
C VAL A 74 -9.09 3.55 -6.21
N ALA A 75 -9.05 4.86 -5.99
CA ALA A 75 -7.91 5.70 -6.37
C ALA A 75 -6.63 5.31 -5.63
N LEU A 76 -6.72 4.74 -4.43
CA LEU A 76 -5.55 4.26 -3.67
C LEU A 76 -5.02 2.89 -4.14
N ILE A 77 -5.74 2.15 -4.98
CA ILE A 77 -5.29 0.83 -5.46
C ILE A 77 -3.99 0.95 -6.26
N LEU A 78 -3.92 1.91 -7.17
CA LEU A 78 -2.75 2.08 -8.02
C LEU A 78 -1.47 2.42 -7.24
N PRO A 79 -1.45 3.40 -6.32
CA PRO A 79 -0.29 3.66 -5.48
C PRO A 79 0.04 2.51 -4.52
N LEU A 80 -0.95 1.74 -4.04
CA LEU A 80 -0.70 0.53 -3.25
C LEU A 80 0.05 -0.53 -4.07
N ILE A 81 -0.39 -0.82 -5.29
CA ILE A 81 0.27 -1.78 -6.17
C ILE A 81 1.69 -1.32 -6.49
N SER A 82 1.87 -0.04 -6.84
CA SER A 82 3.20 0.51 -7.16
C SER A 82 4.15 0.44 -5.96
N LEU A 83 3.65 0.75 -4.78
CA LEU A 83 4.41 0.64 -3.52
C LEU A 83 4.80 -0.81 -3.24
N GLN A 84 3.87 -1.75 -3.42
CA GLN A 84 4.11 -3.17 -3.20
C GLN A 84 5.17 -3.73 -4.16
N VAL A 85 5.09 -3.38 -5.45
CA VAL A 85 6.12 -3.75 -6.44
C VAL A 85 7.49 -3.22 -6.02
N ARG A 86 7.58 -1.93 -5.63
CA ARG A 86 8.84 -1.33 -5.15
C ARG A 86 9.35 -1.98 -3.86
N ARG A 87 8.45 -2.53 -3.04
CA ARG A 87 8.83 -3.28 -1.84
C ARG A 87 9.44 -4.65 -2.19
N PHE A 88 8.93 -5.34 -3.22
CA PHE A 88 9.55 -6.54 -3.76
C PHE A 88 10.92 -6.24 -4.39
N HIS A 89 11.04 -5.12 -5.11
CA HIS A 89 12.31 -4.63 -5.63
C HIS A 89 13.36 -4.39 -4.52
N ASP A 90 12.92 -3.91 -3.36
CA ASP A 90 13.80 -3.70 -2.21
C ASP A 90 14.39 -5.02 -1.66
N ARG A 91 13.71 -6.15 -1.92
CA ARG A 91 14.17 -7.51 -1.64
C ARG A 91 14.93 -8.15 -2.82
N ASN A 92 15.29 -7.38 -3.83
CA ASN A 92 15.89 -7.84 -5.09
C ASN A 92 15.01 -8.85 -5.86
N MET A 93 13.71 -8.86 -5.59
CA MET A 93 12.71 -9.68 -6.27
C MET A 93 11.98 -8.86 -7.33
N SER A 94 11.66 -9.48 -8.48
CA SER A 94 10.85 -8.81 -9.51
C SER A 94 9.42 -8.58 -9.03
N GLY A 95 8.81 -7.46 -9.44
CA GLY A 95 7.41 -7.15 -9.16
C GLY A 95 6.42 -8.19 -9.70
N TRP A 96 6.81 -9.00 -10.68
CA TRP A 96 6.01 -10.13 -11.18
C TRP A 96 5.71 -11.19 -10.11
N TRP A 97 6.60 -11.35 -9.13
CA TRP A 97 6.33 -12.21 -7.98
C TRP A 97 5.13 -11.75 -7.15
N TYR A 98 4.98 -10.42 -7.02
CA TYR A 98 3.80 -9.90 -6.34
C TYR A 98 2.51 -10.25 -7.12
N LEU A 99 2.50 -10.05 -8.44
CA LEU A 99 1.34 -10.40 -9.27
C LEU A 99 1.03 -11.91 -9.19
N ALA A 100 2.05 -12.77 -9.26
CA ALA A 100 1.88 -14.21 -9.12
C ALA A 100 1.26 -14.58 -7.76
N LEU A 101 1.75 -13.97 -6.66
CA LEU A 101 1.20 -14.22 -5.32
C LEU A 101 -0.24 -13.70 -5.17
N VAL A 102 -0.59 -12.57 -5.81
CA VAL A 102 -1.97 -12.06 -5.84
C VAL A 102 -2.88 -13.04 -6.56
N ILE A 103 -2.47 -13.57 -7.71
CA ILE A 103 -3.25 -14.59 -8.44
C ILE A 103 -3.40 -15.87 -7.60
N LEU A 104 -2.32 -16.34 -6.98
CA LEU A 104 -2.34 -17.51 -6.11
C LEU A 104 -3.20 -17.29 -4.85
N SER A 105 -3.32 -16.05 -4.38
CA SER A 105 -4.17 -15.73 -3.23
C SER A 105 -5.67 -15.95 -3.48
N MET A 106 -6.08 -16.06 -4.75
CA MET A 106 -7.46 -16.37 -5.12
C MET A 106 -7.79 -17.86 -5.06
N VAL A 107 -6.77 -18.72 -4.91
CA VAL A 107 -6.96 -20.18 -4.84
C VAL A 107 -7.19 -20.59 -3.38
N PRO A 108 -8.29 -21.31 -3.05
CA PRO A 108 -8.53 -21.78 -1.69
C PRO A 108 -7.32 -22.56 -1.14
N TYR A 109 -7.04 -22.43 0.16
CA TYR A 109 -5.91 -23.00 0.89
C TYR A 109 -4.52 -22.47 0.47
N VAL A 110 -4.23 -22.35 -0.83
CA VAL A 110 -2.98 -21.77 -1.37
C VAL A 110 -2.93 -20.26 -1.07
N GLY A 111 -4.08 -19.61 -1.10
CA GLY A 111 -4.21 -18.18 -0.87
C GLY A 111 -3.69 -17.72 0.49
N LEU A 112 -3.87 -18.52 1.54
CA LEU A 112 -3.32 -18.22 2.85
C LEU A 112 -1.78 -18.19 2.81
N ILE A 113 -1.17 -19.18 2.18
CA ILE A 113 0.29 -19.27 2.05
C ILE A 113 0.82 -18.11 1.21
N ALA A 114 0.16 -17.79 0.09
CA ALA A 114 0.53 -16.66 -0.77
C ALA A 114 0.44 -15.33 -0.03
N SER A 115 -0.62 -15.11 0.73
CA SER A 115 -0.80 -13.89 1.54
C SER A 115 0.25 -13.76 2.63
N LEU A 116 0.59 -14.87 3.31
CA LEU A 116 1.67 -14.91 4.29
C LEU A 116 3.03 -14.62 3.65
N ALA A 117 3.30 -15.12 2.44
CA ALA A 117 4.53 -14.82 1.71
C ALA A 117 4.65 -13.32 1.39
N VAL A 118 3.56 -12.67 0.97
CA VAL A 118 3.52 -11.20 0.78
C VAL A 118 3.79 -10.47 2.10
N LEU A 119 3.13 -10.88 3.19
CA LEU A 119 3.31 -10.29 4.51
C LEU A 119 4.77 -10.40 4.98
N VAL A 120 5.35 -11.60 4.90
CA VAL A 120 6.76 -11.87 5.27
C VAL A 120 7.71 -11.00 4.44
N THR A 121 7.49 -10.88 3.12
CA THR A 121 8.30 -10.01 2.26
C THR A 121 8.27 -8.55 2.74
N ASN A 122 7.13 -8.07 3.23
CA ASN A 122 6.99 -6.71 3.75
C ASN A 122 7.62 -6.51 5.14
N LEU A 123 7.68 -7.55 5.97
CA LEU A 123 8.29 -7.50 7.30
C LEU A 123 9.82 -7.58 7.24
N LEU A 124 10.38 -8.37 6.32
CA LEU A 124 11.81 -8.58 6.24
C LEU A 124 12.56 -7.30 5.81
N PRO A 125 13.82 -7.09 6.25
CA PRO A 125 14.64 -5.97 5.78
C PRO A 125 14.90 -6.06 4.28
N GLY A 126 15.10 -4.91 3.61
CA GLY A 126 15.57 -4.86 2.23
C GLY A 126 17.01 -5.37 2.08
N THR A 127 17.47 -5.54 0.85
CA THR A 127 18.88 -5.84 0.57
C THR A 127 19.74 -4.61 0.91
N GLU A 128 20.84 -4.82 1.59
CA GLU A 128 21.80 -3.75 1.88
C GLU A 128 22.53 -3.32 0.60
N GLY A 129 22.79 -2.02 0.49
CA GLY A 129 23.44 -1.43 -0.66
C GLY A 129 22.59 -1.41 -1.94
N PRO A 130 23.18 -0.99 -3.07
CA PRO A 130 22.47 -0.94 -4.34
C PRO A 130 22.16 -2.35 -4.86
N ASN A 131 21.01 -2.50 -5.53
CA ASN A 131 20.64 -3.72 -6.22
C ASN A 131 20.17 -3.40 -7.67
N LYS A 132 19.74 -4.41 -8.42
CA LYS A 132 19.32 -4.25 -9.84
C LYS A 132 18.17 -3.28 -10.06
N PHE A 133 17.44 -2.89 -8.99
CA PHE A 133 16.30 -1.98 -9.05
C PHE A 133 16.64 -0.57 -8.57
N GLY A 134 17.84 -0.33 -8.05
CA GLY A 134 18.29 0.99 -7.66
C GLY A 134 19.06 1.05 -6.35
N PRO A 135 19.38 2.28 -5.90
CA PRO A 135 20.13 2.51 -4.67
C PRO A 135 19.32 2.11 -3.44
N ASP A 136 20.03 1.91 -2.33
CA ASP A 136 19.43 1.62 -1.03
C ASP A 136 18.58 2.82 -0.56
N PRO A 137 17.27 2.65 -0.32
CA PRO A 137 16.40 3.74 0.15
C PRO A 137 16.75 4.24 1.56
N LEU A 138 17.53 3.48 2.34
CA LEU A 138 17.98 3.86 3.68
C LEU A 138 19.34 4.57 3.67
N ARG A 139 20.11 4.47 2.57
CA ARG A 139 21.45 5.08 2.42
C ARG A 139 21.56 5.79 1.07
N PRO A 140 20.80 6.88 0.83
CA PRO A 140 20.86 7.61 -0.44
C PRO A 140 22.24 8.25 -0.70
N GLU A 141 23.03 8.50 0.33
CA GLU A 141 24.33 9.18 0.28
C GLU A 141 25.44 8.31 -0.32
N ALA A 142 25.32 6.98 -0.28
CA ALA A 142 26.25 6.09 -0.96
C ALA A 142 26.32 6.31 -2.48
N ARG A 143 25.42 7.12 -3.04
CA ARG A 143 25.40 7.52 -4.45
C ARG A 143 26.39 8.65 -4.75
N ALA A 144 26.71 9.48 -3.78
CA ALA A 144 27.66 10.61 -3.95
C ALA A 144 29.11 10.15 -3.97
N GLU A 145 29.45 9.09 -3.23
CA GLU A 145 30.82 8.57 -3.13
C GLU A 145 31.29 7.81 -4.40
N VAL A 146 30.36 7.39 -5.27
CA VAL A 146 30.72 6.70 -6.53
C VAL A 146 31.18 7.67 -7.62
N PHE A 147 30.95 8.97 -7.47
CA PHE A 147 31.29 10.02 -8.44
C PHE A 147 32.28 11.05 -7.89
N ALA A 148 32.85 10.81 -6.71
CA ALA A 148 33.96 11.56 -6.15
C ALA A 148 35.27 10.79 -6.28
#